data_bca76b168a0e555c29f7603fc464cb5e
#
_entry.id   bca76b168a0e555c29f7603fc464cb5e
#
_cell.length_a   1.000
_cell.length_b   1.000
_cell.length_c   1.000
_cell.angle_alpha   90.00
_cell.angle_beta   90.00
_cell.angle_gamma   90.00
#
_symmetry.space_group_name_H-M   'P 1'
#
loop_
_entity.id
_entity.type
_entity.pdbx_description
1 polymer ?
#
loop_
_entity_poly.entity_id
_entity_poly.type
_entity_poly.pdbx_seq_one_letter_code
_entity_poly.pdbx_strand_id
1 'polypeptide(L)'
;MGSENDFAPGGGDGGDGGARGGDPSFDPSGGTAAADGSGAAGAASAGATEGRADSDVAGERERYLRLAAEYDNYRKRSAKERSDAGTRAQADLVRQLIEALDDVARFAHVDPATTDATTVVQGVDMVEKKLLKALGGAGLETINPVGETFDPALHEAVATEPTSAREDDHVVSRVYQPGYLFKSQLLRPARVVVKQWNG
;
A
#
# COMPACT_ATOMS: atom_id res chain seq x y z
N MET A 1 -45.32 -3.67 -23.09
CA MET A 1 -45.58 -3.48 -21.68
C MET A 1 -44.22 -3.67 -21.00
N GLY A 2 -43.33 -2.72 -20.79
CA GLY A 2 -43.51 -1.33 -20.30
C GLY A 2 -43.15 -1.31 -18.83
N SER A 3 -41.92 -1.01 -18.52
CA SER A 3 -41.54 -0.27 -17.31
C SER A 3 -40.08 0.10 -17.37
N GLU A 4 -39.84 1.27 -17.90
CA GLU A 4 -38.68 2.10 -17.62
C GLU A 4 -38.67 2.43 -16.15
N ASN A 5 -37.54 2.28 -15.48
CA ASN A 5 -37.26 2.91 -14.19
C ASN A 5 -36.04 3.80 -14.34
N ASP A 6 -36.35 5.02 -14.61
CA ASP A 6 -35.58 6.25 -14.53
C ASP A 6 -35.14 6.47 -13.07
N PHE A 7 -33.86 6.53 -12.81
CA PHE A 7 -33.30 6.99 -11.52
C PHE A 7 -32.32 8.13 -11.77
N ALA A 8 -32.83 9.33 -11.59
CA ALA A 8 -32.08 10.57 -11.64
C ALA A 8 -31.09 10.72 -10.49
N PRO A 9 -29.96 11.45 -10.68
CA PRO A 9 -28.98 11.72 -9.64
C PRO A 9 -29.40 12.90 -8.76
N GLY A 10 -29.51 12.65 -7.47
CA GLY A 10 -29.66 13.65 -6.43
C GLY A 10 -28.34 14.32 -6.10
N GLY A 11 -28.29 15.65 -6.27
CA GLY A 11 -27.24 16.51 -5.73
C GLY A 11 -27.37 16.70 -4.21
N GLY A 12 -26.25 16.93 -3.57
CA GLY A 12 -26.06 17.37 -2.21
C GLY A 12 -24.62 17.83 -2.13
N ASP A 13 -24.35 19.04 -2.29
CA ASP A 13 -24.30 20.28 -1.52
C ASP A 13 -23.91 20.07 -0.05
N GLY A 14 -22.85 20.82 0.34
CA GLY A 14 -22.63 21.27 1.71
C GLY A 14 -21.45 20.69 2.45
N GLY A 15 -20.43 21.52 2.67
CA GLY A 15 -19.43 21.28 3.70
C GLY A 15 -18.14 22.08 3.54
N ASP A 16 -18.27 23.36 3.43
CA ASP A 16 -17.46 24.44 3.99
C ASP A 16 -16.82 24.08 5.34
N GLY A 17 -15.50 24.19 5.41
CA GLY A 17 -14.66 23.96 6.59
C GLY A 17 -13.41 24.80 6.51
N GLY A 18 -13.59 26.12 6.66
CA GLY A 18 -12.56 27.14 6.71
C GLY A 18 -11.51 26.88 7.78
N ALA A 19 -10.27 26.88 7.40
CA ALA A 19 -9.13 27.13 8.25
C ALA A 19 -8.53 28.49 7.89
N ARG A 20 -8.80 29.44 8.74
CA ARG A 20 -8.25 30.80 8.74
C ARG A 20 -6.75 30.73 9.03
N GLY A 21 -5.92 31.00 8.06
CA GLY A 21 -4.55 31.41 8.23
C GLY A 21 -4.52 32.92 8.39
N GLY A 22 -4.18 33.38 9.60
CA GLY A 22 -4.05 34.80 9.91
C GLY A 22 -2.85 35.41 9.20
N ASP A 23 -3.14 36.44 8.45
CA ASP A 23 -2.17 37.37 7.89
C ASP A 23 -1.87 38.45 8.98
N PRO A 24 -0.61 38.59 9.42
CA PRO A 24 -0.24 39.77 10.19
C PRO A 24 0.11 40.92 9.26
N SER A 25 -0.86 41.76 8.92
CA SER A 25 -0.64 43.07 8.37
C SER A 25 0.19 43.91 9.34
N PHE A 26 1.44 44.16 8.97
CA PHE A 26 2.31 45.14 9.61
C PHE A 26 2.04 46.51 8.99
N ASP A 27 1.43 47.37 9.78
CA ASP A 27 1.19 48.78 9.46
C ASP A 27 2.39 49.63 9.92
N PRO A 28 3.09 50.37 9.05
CA PRO A 28 4.11 51.31 9.45
C PRO A 28 3.62 52.76 9.25
N SER A 29 2.80 53.27 10.14
CA SER A 29 2.56 54.68 10.18
C SER A 29 2.45 55.19 11.61
N GLY A 30 3.46 55.96 12.03
CA GLY A 30 3.33 56.80 13.22
C GLY A 30 4.66 57.17 13.87
N GLY A 31 5.11 58.41 13.66
CA GLY A 31 6.08 59.01 14.55
C GLY A 31 7.08 59.95 13.92
N THR A 32 6.61 61.16 13.65
CA THR A 32 7.45 62.36 13.45
C THR A 32 8.07 62.81 14.74
N ALA A 33 9.41 63.04 14.78
CA ALA A 33 9.99 64.10 15.56
C ALA A 33 11.43 64.43 15.08
N ALA A 34 11.66 65.69 14.88
CA ALA A 34 12.89 66.32 14.43
C ALA A 34 13.98 66.35 15.51
N ALA A 35 15.23 66.34 15.05
CA ALA A 35 16.29 67.26 15.42
C ALA A 35 17.64 66.89 14.89
N ASP A 36 18.14 67.59 13.96
CA ASP A 36 19.38 68.38 13.96
C ASP A 36 20.73 67.69 14.27
N GLY A 37 21.66 67.85 13.35
CA GLY A 37 23.03 68.10 13.68
C GLY A 37 24.09 67.05 13.32
N SER A 38 24.82 67.33 12.23
CA SER A 38 26.25 67.05 12.11
C SER A 38 26.73 65.62 11.96
N GLY A 39 27.30 65.30 10.79
CA GLY A 39 28.14 64.12 10.64
C GLY A 39 28.26 63.56 9.22
N ALA A 40 28.77 64.36 8.28
CA ALA A 40 29.08 63.90 6.89
C ALA A 40 30.29 63.03 6.78
N ALA A 41 30.41 61.93 7.57
CA ALA A 41 31.45 60.95 7.46
C ALA A 41 30.99 59.49 7.61
N GLY A 42 29.71 59.22 7.82
CA GLY A 42 29.16 57.88 8.02
C GLY A 42 28.45 57.28 6.80
N ALA A 43 28.15 58.04 5.77
CA ALA A 43 27.29 57.61 4.65
C ALA A 43 27.96 56.62 3.65
N ALA A 44 29.25 56.56 3.59
CA ALA A 44 29.95 55.67 2.65
C ALA A 44 30.12 54.22 3.17
N SER A 45 30.00 53.99 4.49
CA SER A 45 30.11 52.68 5.12
C SER A 45 28.80 51.90 5.18
N ALA A 46 27.70 52.61 5.33
CA ALA A 46 26.34 52.01 5.42
C ALA A 46 25.91 51.45 4.05
N GLY A 47 26.11 52.12 2.96
CA GLY A 47 25.73 51.67 1.62
C GLY A 47 26.52 50.46 1.11
N ALA A 48 27.76 50.25 1.58
CA ALA A 48 28.55 49.08 1.23
C ALA A 48 28.13 47.84 1.98
N THR A 49 27.55 47.96 3.16
CA THR A 49 27.06 46.86 4.00
C THR A 49 25.68 46.39 3.52
N GLU A 50 24.82 47.32 3.15
CA GLU A 50 23.48 47.03 2.61
C GLU A 50 23.58 46.33 1.25
N GLY A 51 24.41 46.79 0.35
CA GLY A 51 24.65 46.17 -0.95
C GLY A 51 25.25 44.75 -0.89
N ARG A 52 26.05 44.43 0.16
CA ARG A 52 26.52 43.07 0.41
C ARG A 52 25.42 42.17 0.97
N ALA A 53 24.60 42.65 1.92
CA ALA A 53 23.50 41.88 2.48
C ALA A 53 22.45 41.57 1.39
N ASP A 54 22.12 42.50 0.50
CA ASP A 54 21.20 42.25 -0.62
C ASP A 54 21.74 41.27 -1.63
N SER A 55 23.06 41.30 -1.92
CA SER A 55 23.72 40.33 -2.81
C SER A 55 23.76 38.91 -2.21
N ASP A 56 23.98 38.82 -0.91
CA ASP A 56 23.99 37.52 -0.19
C ASP A 56 22.58 36.90 -0.15
N VAL A 57 21.55 37.72 0.14
CA VAL A 57 20.14 37.27 0.11
C VAL A 57 19.71 36.87 -1.30
N ALA A 58 20.11 37.60 -2.34
CA ALA A 58 19.85 37.23 -3.73
C ALA A 58 20.52 35.89 -4.09
N GLY A 59 21.76 35.69 -3.67
CA GLY A 59 22.51 34.44 -3.88
C GLY A 59 21.90 33.24 -3.15
N GLU A 60 21.42 33.45 -1.91
CA GLU A 60 20.72 32.39 -1.16
C GLU A 60 19.36 32.05 -1.79
N ARG A 61 18.62 33.04 -2.27
CA ARG A 61 17.35 32.84 -2.97
C ARG A 61 17.55 32.04 -4.25
N GLU A 62 18.59 32.31 -5.01
CA GLU A 62 18.92 31.55 -6.22
C GLU A 62 19.29 30.11 -5.89
N ARG A 63 20.08 29.89 -4.84
CA ARG A 63 20.41 28.53 -4.33
C ARG A 63 19.15 27.79 -3.91
N TYR A 64 18.25 28.44 -3.20
CA TYR A 64 16.97 27.86 -2.78
C TYR A 64 16.10 27.47 -3.97
N LEU A 65 15.95 28.35 -4.97
CA LEU A 65 15.17 28.07 -6.17
C LEU A 65 15.75 26.87 -6.95
N ARG A 66 17.07 26.83 -7.07
CA ARG A 66 17.75 25.70 -7.71
C ARG A 66 17.52 24.40 -6.94
N LEU A 67 17.72 24.41 -5.62
CA LEU A 67 17.48 23.25 -4.77
C LEU A 67 16.02 22.78 -4.84
N ALA A 68 15.07 23.71 -4.85
CA ALA A 68 13.65 23.39 -5.00
C ALA A 68 13.38 22.70 -6.35
N ALA A 69 13.96 23.20 -7.43
CA ALA A 69 13.83 22.59 -8.76
C ALA A 69 14.48 21.19 -8.82
N GLU A 70 15.65 21.01 -8.20
CA GLU A 70 16.34 19.73 -8.10
C GLU A 70 15.49 18.72 -7.26
N TYR A 71 14.89 19.19 -6.16
CA TYR A 71 14.02 18.38 -5.33
C TYR A 71 12.74 17.94 -6.07
N ASP A 72 12.12 18.82 -6.82
CA ASP A 72 10.95 18.51 -7.64
C ASP A 72 11.29 17.47 -8.72
N ASN A 73 12.43 17.62 -9.37
CA ASN A 73 12.91 16.65 -10.36
C ASN A 73 13.21 15.29 -9.71
N TYR A 74 13.85 15.28 -8.55
CA TYR A 74 14.12 14.07 -7.77
C TYR A 74 12.80 13.38 -7.37
N ARG A 75 11.82 14.12 -6.85
CA ARG A 75 10.53 13.62 -6.46
C ARG A 75 9.76 12.96 -7.63
N LYS A 76 9.75 13.63 -8.80
CA LYS A 76 9.14 13.08 -10.03
C LYS A 76 9.84 11.80 -10.49
N ARG A 77 11.19 11.80 -10.51
CA ARG A 77 11.97 10.63 -10.87
C ARG A 77 11.75 9.47 -9.90
N SER A 78 11.82 9.72 -8.60
CA SER A 78 11.60 8.70 -7.56
C SER A 78 10.19 8.10 -7.62
N ALA A 79 9.16 8.92 -7.89
CA ALA A 79 7.81 8.42 -8.08
C ALA A 79 7.70 7.50 -9.30
N LYS A 80 8.33 7.89 -10.42
CA LYS A 80 8.39 7.06 -11.62
C LYS A 80 9.14 5.74 -11.39
N GLU A 81 10.30 5.80 -10.75
CA GLU A 81 11.11 4.60 -10.44
C GLU A 81 10.34 3.60 -9.56
N ARG A 82 9.57 4.10 -8.56
CA ARG A 82 8.70 3.24 -7.73
C ARG A 82 7.58 2.59 -8.54
N SER A 83 6.92 3.36 -9.43
CA SER A 83 5.89 2.84 -10.32
C SER A 83 6.44 1.78 -11.26
N ASP A 84 7.58 2.05 -11.88
CA ASP A 84 8.25 1.13 -12.80
C ASP A 84 8.70 -0.16 -12.08
N ALA A 85 9.20 -0.04 -10.85
CA ALA A 85 9.57 -1.19 -10.03
C ALA A 85 8.35 -2.07 -9.68
N GLY A 86 7.21 -1.44 -9.32
CA GLY A 86 5.96 -2.16 -9.10
C GLY A 86 5.48 -2.92 -10.35
N THR A 87 5.50 -2.27 -11.50
CA THR A 87 5.11 -2.89 -12.79
C THR A 87 6.04 -4.06 -13.16
N ARG A 88 7.35 -3.93 -12.94
CA ARG A 88 8.30 -5.03 -13.19
C ARG A 88 8.01 -6.22 -12.27
N ALA A 89 7.81 -5.99 -10.96
CA ALA A 89 7.50 -7.05 -10.02
C ALA A 89 6.21 -7.79 -10.37
N GLN A 90 5.17 -7.06 -10.82
CA GLN A 90 3.93 -7.66 -11.32
C GLN A 90 4.16 -8.49 -12.58
N ALA A 91 4.94 -7.98 -13.54
CA ALA A 91 5.26 -8.69 -14.77
C ALA A 91 6.05 -9.99 -14.49
N ASP A 92 6.97 -9.98 -13.52
CA ASP A 92 7.73 -11.15 -13.13
C ASP A 92 6.84 -12.22 -12.49
N LEU A 93 5.89 -11.82 -11.63
CA LEU A 93 4.91 -12.73 -11.08
C LEU A 93 4.01 -13.33 -12.18
N VAL A 94 3.51 -12.48 -13.09
CA VAL A 94 2.66 -12.94 -14.21
C VAL A 94 3.39 -13.96 -15.08
N ARG A 95 4.68 -13.76 -15.39
CA ARG A 95 5.47 -14.73 -16.15
C ARG A 95 5.51 -16.10 -15.48
N GLN A 96 5.70 -16.14 -14.15
CA GLN A 96 5.71 -17.40 -13.40
C GLN A 96 4.33 -18.10 -13.42
N LEU A 97 3.24 -17.32 -13.39
CA LEU A 97 1.89 -17.84 -13.45
C LEU A 97 1.50 -18.34 -14.85
N ILE A 98 2.05 -17.75 -15.92
CA ILE A 98 1.81 -18.20 -17.30
C ILE A 98 2.28 -19.65 -17.48
N GLU A 99 3.44 -20.02 -16.93
CA GLU A 99 3.92 -21.40 -17.00
C GLU A 99 2.95 -22.40 -16.37
N ALA A 100 2.36 -22.05 -15.23
CA ALA A 100 1.35 -22.90 -14.60
C ALA A 100 0.03 -22.92 -15.38
N LEU A 101 -0.34 -21.79 -16.01
CA LEU A 101 -1.50 -21.69 -16.89
C LEU A 101 -1.37 -22.59 -18.13
N ASP A 102 -0.18 -22.65 -18.73
CA ASP A 102 0.10 -23.54 -19.86
C ASP A 102 -0.07 -25.01 -19.48
N ASP A 103 0.35 -25.39 -18.27
CA ASP A 103 0.14 -26.74 -17.76
C ASP A 103 -1.36 -27.03 -17.53
N VAL A 104 -2.13 -26.08 -16.96
CA VAL A 104 -3.60 -26.21 -16.84
C VAL A 104 -4.22 -26.39 -18.22
N ALA A 105 -3.85 -25.57 -19.20
CA ALA A 105 -4.37 -25.68 -20.56
C ALA A 105 -4.08 -27.06 -21.18
N ARG A 106 -2.90 -27.61 -20.93
CA ARG A 106 -2.54 -28.96 -21.38
C ARG A 106 -3.48 -30.03 -20.82
N PHE A 107 -3.78 -30.00 -19.51
CA PHE A 107 -4.67 -30.97 -18.88
C PHE A 107 -6.16 -30.73 -19.21
N ALA A 108 -6.57 -29.47 -19.40
CA ALA A 108 -7.94 -29.12 -19.75
C ALA A 108 -8.36 -29.61 -21.15
N HIS A 109 -7.39 -29.86 -22.06
CA HIS A 109 -7.65 -30.25 -23.45
C HIS A 109 -7.24 -31.69 -23.75
N VAL A 110 -7.01 -32.53 -22.73
CA VAL A 110 -6.77 -33.97 -22.95
C VAL A 110 -8.06 -34.67 -23.43
N ASP A 111 -7.92 -35.66 -24.27
CA ASP A 111 -9.06 -36.48 -24.69
C ASP A 111 -9.49 -37.39 -23.52
N PRO A 112 -10.70 -37.22 -22.99
CA PRO A 112 -11.20 -38.03 -21.88
C PRO A 112 -11.39 -39.49 -22.21
N ALA A 113 -11.43 -39.85 -23.50
CA ALA A 113 -11.56 -41.26 -23.93
C ALA A 113 -10.23 -42.03 -23.87
N THR A 114 -9.10 -41.32 -23.90
CA THR A 114 -7.76 -41.91 -23.91
C THR A 114 -6.94 -41.65 -22.65
N THR A 115 -7.41 -40.75 -21.78
CA THR A 115 -6.70 -40.35 -20.55
C THR A 115 -7.43 -40.86 -19.35
N ASP A 116 -6.71 -41.57 -18.47
CA ASP A 116 -7.28 -42.06 -17.23
C ASP A 116 -7.41 -40.92 -16.17
N ALA A 117 -8.38 -41.09 -15.26
CA ALA A 117 -8.63 -40.07 -14.22
C ALA A 117 -7.43 -39.84 -13.29
N THR A 118 -6.61 -40.87 -13.06
CA THR A 118 -5.43 -40.80 -12.20
C THR A 118 -4.38 -39.85 -12.79
N THR A 119 -4.16 -39.95 -14.10
CA THR A 119 -3.26 -39.04 -14.82
C THR A 119 -3.72 -37.58 -14.72
N VAL A 120 -5.02 -37.32 -14.86
CA VAL A 120 -5.57 -35.97 -14.73
C VAL A 120 -5.39 -35.44 -13.32
N VAL A 121 -5.71 -36.23 -12.29
CA VAL A 121 -5.54 -35.84 -10.88
C VAL A 121 -4.08 -35.54 -10.56
N GLN A 122 -3.15 -36.38 -11.01
CA GLN A 122 -1.71 -36.13 -10.83
C GLN A 122 -1.26 -34.85 -11.55
N GLY A 123 -1.79 -34.58 -12.72
CA GLY A 123 -1.52 -33.37 -13.47
C GLY A 123 -1.99 -32.11 -12.73
N VAL A 124 -3.19 -32.13 -12.18
CA VAL A 124 -3.75 -31.02 -11.39
C VAL A 124 -2.94 -30.79 -10.10
N ASP A 125 -2.56 -31.87 -9.38
CA ASP A 125 -1.69 -31.78 -8.19
C ASP A 125 -0.32 -31.15 -8.53
N MET A 126 0.25 -31.50 -9.68
CA MET A 126 1.50 -30.91 -10.15
C MET A 126 1.35 -29.40 -10.43
N VAL A 127 0.25 -29.00 -11.05
CA VAL A 127 -0.04 -27.58 -11.35
C VAL A 127 -0.26 -26.80 -10.06
N GLU A 128 -1.00 -27.33 -9.09
CA GLU A 128 -1.19 -26.71 -7.77
C GLU A 128 0.14 -26.46 -7.08
N LYS A 129 1.01 -27.47 -7.02
CA LYS A 129 2.36 -27.36 -6.44
C LYS A 129 3.21 -26.31 -7.14
N LYS A 130 3.12 -26.23 -8.48
CA LYS A 130 3.85 -25.25 -9.29
C LYS A 130 3.36 -23.82 -9.01
N LEU A 131 2.05 -23.63 -8.91
CA LEU A 131 1.44 -22.35 -8.54
C LEU A 131 1.86 -21.91 -7.13
N LEU A 132 1.75 -22.80 -6.14
CA LEU A 132 2.15 -22.51 -4.78
C LEU A 132 3.65 -22.19 -4.68
N LYS A 133 4.49 -22.88 -5.44
CA LYS A 133 5.93 -22.59 -5.52
C LYS A 133 6.21 -21.21 -6.12
N ALA A 134 5.54 -20.85 -7.22
CA ALA A 134 5.70 -19.54 -7.87
C ALA A 134 5.25 -18.40 -6.95
N LEU A 135 4.10 -18.55 -6.31
CA LEU A 135 3.56 -17.58 -5.38
C LEU A 135 4.41 -17.47 -4.09
N GLY A 136 4.91 -18.60 -3.58
CA GLY A 136 5.85 -18.65 -2.46
C GLY A 136 7.15 -17.91 -2.75
N GLY A 137 7.69 -18.06 -3.97
CA GLY A 137 8.85 -17.28 -4.44
C GLY A 137 8.61 -15.78 -4.48
N ALA A 138 7.36 -15.35 -4.68
CA ALA A 138 6.96 -13.94 -4.60
C ALA A 138 6.73 -13.44 -3.16
N GLY A 139 6.66 -14.35 -2.17
CA GLY A 139 6.45 -14.04 -0.76
C GLY A 139 5.07 -14.41 -0.21
N LEU A 140 4.35 -15.33 -0.88
CA LEU A 140 3.11 -15.91 -0.35
C LEU A 140 3.45 -17.02 0.64
N GLU A 141 2.84 -17.00 1.82
CA GLU A 141 2.90 -18.03 2.84
C GLU A 141 1.50 -18.62 3.04
N THR A 142 1.41 -19.95 3.12
CA THR A 142 0.13 -20.63 3.35
C THR A 142 -0.08 -20.87 4.84
N ILE A 143 -1.25 -20.50 5.35
CA ILE A 143 -1.69 -20.77 6.72
C ILE A 143 -2.53 -22.04 6.68
N ASN A 144 -1.99 -23.13 7.24
CA ASN A 144 -2.68 -24.43 7.34
C ASN A 144 -2.45 -25.04 8.73
N PRO A 145 -3.11 -24.52 9.77
CA PRO A 145 -2.79 -24.75 11.18
C PRO A 145 -3.42 -26.04 11.75
N VAL A 146 -3.50 -27.11 11.00
CA VAL A 146 -4.05 -28.39 11.51
C VAL A 146 -3.23 -28.88 12.69
N GLY A 147 -3.89 -29.09 13.84
CA GLY A 147 -3.23 -29.50 15.08
C GLY A 147 -2.60 -28.37 15.90
N GLU A 148 -2.68 -27.13 15.43
CA GLU A 148 -2.20 -25.96 16.14
C GLU A 148 -3.33 -25.31 16.95
N THR A 149 -2.95 -24.45 17.92
CA THR A 149 -3.91 -23.67 18.69
C THR A 149 -4.55 -22.62 17.80
N PHE A 150 -5.85 -22.41 17.96
CA PHE A 150 -6.60 -21.38 17.26
C PHE A 150 -6.06 -19.98 17.60
N ASP A 151 -5.72 -19.22 16.58
CA ASP A 151 -5.29 -17.82 16.67
C ASP A 151 -6.30 -16.92 15.94
N PRO A 152 -7.06 -16.08 16.66
CA PRO A 152 -8.03 -15.16 16.04
C PRO A 152 -7.42 -14.16 15.06
N ALA A 153 -6.12 -13.88 15.12
CA ALA A 153 -5.45 -12.96 14.21
C ALA A 153 -5.23 -13.57 12.81
N LEU A 154 -5.13 -14.90 12.71
CA LEU A 154 -4.80 -15.62 11.48
C LEU A 154 -5.89 -16.58 11.03
N HIS A 155 -6.81 -16.96 11.92
CA HIS A 155 -7.80 -18.00 11.72
C HIS A 155 -9.23 -17.47 11.92
N GLU A 156 -10.16 -17.98 11.13
CA GLU A 156 -11.60 -17.78 11.25
C GLU A 156 -12.27 -19.12 11.61
N ALA A 157 -12.79 -19.25 12.82
CA ALA A 157 -13.52 -20.45 13.21
C ALA A 157 -14.91 -20.47 12.52
N VAL A 158 -15.12 -21.44 11.64
CA VAL A 158 -16.40 -21.60 10.91
C VAL A 158 -17.30 -22.65 11.52
N ALA A 159 -16.73 -23.55 12.31
CA ALA A 159 -17.46 -24.55 13.07
C ALA A 159 -16.64 -25.01 14.28
N THR A 160 -17.32 -25.64 15.23
CA THR A 160 -16.69 -26.33 16.34
C THR A 160 -17.05 -27.81 16.31
N GLU A 161 -16.16 -28.67 16.79
CA GLU A 161 -16.43 -30.09 17.02
C GLU A 161 -16.10 -30.47 18.45
N PRO A 162 -16.91 -31.33 19.12
CA PRO A 162 -16.68 -31.68 20.50
C PRO A 162 -15.41 -32.55 20.64
N THR A 163 -14.68 -32.34 21.74
CA THR A 163 -13.56 -33.22 22.14
C THR A 163 -13.77 -33.71 23.57
N SER A 164 -13.31 -34.92 23.87
CA SER A 164 -13.26 -35.48 25.22
C SER A 164 -11.94 -35.15 25.95
N ALA A 165 -10.95 -34.67 25.23
CA ALA A 165 -9.64 -34.34 25.77
C ALA A 165 -9.55 -32.83 26.03
N ARG A 166 -9.32 -32.45 27.28
CA ARG A 166 -9.20 -31.05 27.68
C ARG A 166 -7.99 -30.36 27.05
N GLU A 167 -6.93 -31.13 26.81
CA GLU A 167 -5.71 -30.66 26.14
C GLU A 167 -5.92 -30.25 24.67
N ASP A 168 -6.99 -30.75 24.06
CA ASP A 168 -7.36 -30.47 22.68
C ASP A 168 -8.31 -29.24 22.56
N ASP A 169 -8.68 -28.61 23.68
CA ASP A 169 -9.55 -27.45 23.63
C ASP A 169 -8.90 -26.29 22.86
N HIS A 170 -9.66 -25.67 21.98
CA HIS A 170 -9.19 -24.61 21.08
C HIS A 170 -8.12 -25.05 20.05
N VAL A 171 -7.91 -26.34 19.83
CA VAL A 171 -7.03 -26.85 18.79
C VAL A 171 -7.80 -26.92 17.45
N VAL A 172 -7.14 -26.53 16.38
CA VAL A 172 -7.70 -26.66 15.02
C VAL A 172 -7.72 -28.12 14.62
N SER A 173 -8.92 -28.68 14.42
CA SER A 173 -9.07 -30.08 14.00
C SER A 173 -8.85 -30.26 12.51
N ARG A 174 -9.34 -29.33 11.72
CA ARG A 174 -9.17 -29.32 10.26
C ARG A 174 -9.28 -27.91 9.68
N VAL A 175 -8.66 -27.73 8.53
CA VAL A 175 -8.75 -26.51 7.73
C VAL A 175 -9.78 -26.73 6.63
N TYR A 176 -10.82 -25.94 6.64
CA TYR A 176 -11.85 -25.92 5.60
C TYR A 176 -11.36 -25.17 4.36
N GLN A 177 -10.63 -24.07 4.57
CA GLN A 177 -10.03 -23.26 3.53
C GLN A 177 -8.71 -22.69 4.04
N PRO A 178 -7.58 -22.92 3.35
CA PRO A 178 -6.29 -22.36 3.75
C PRO A 178 -6.31 -20.84 3.76
N GLY A 179 -5.59 -20.24 4.71
CA GLY A 179 -5.30 -18.83 4.75
C GLY A 179 -4.02 -18.49 3.99
N TYR A 180 -3.80 -17.21 3.74
CA TYR A 180 -2.60 -16.74 3.07
C TYR A 180 -2.08 -15.43 3.67
N LEU A 181 -0.76 -15.37 3.85
CA LEU A 181 0.02 -14.18 4.13
C LEU A 181 0.82 -13.80 2.89
N PHE A 182 1.01 -12.53 2.66
CA PHE A 182 1.94 -12.03 1.64
C PHE A 182 2.86 -10.99 2.28
N LYS A 183 4.15 -11.32 2.39
CA LYS A 183 5.14 -10.45 3.03
C LYS A 183 4.65 -9.91 4.38
N SER A 184 4.20 -10.80 5.26
CA SER A 184 3.62 -10.51 6.58
C SER A 184 2.27 -9.77 6.60
N GLN A 185 1.67 -9.48 5.44
CA GLN A 185 0.33 -8.94 5.34
C GLN A 185 -0.69 -10.08 5.19
N LEU A 186 -1.67 -10.15 6.09
CA LEU A 186 -2.76 -11.12 5.97
C LEU A 186 -3.63 -10.78 4.76
N LEU A 187 -3.69 -11.69 3.79
CA LEU A 187 -4.57 -11.58 2.62
C LEU A 187 -5.94 -12.21 2.91
N ARG A 188 -5.93 -13.35 3.60
CA ARG A 188 -7.12 -14.09 3.95
C ARG A 188 -6.83 -14.99 5.16
N PRO A 189 -7.66 -14.97 6.22
CA PRO A 189 -7.51 -15.91 7.32
C PRO A 189 -7.80 -17.36 6.87
N ALA A 190 -7.23 -18.33 7.58
CA ALA A 190 -7.58 -19.71 7.39
C ALA A 190 -8.95 -19.98 8.02
N ARG A 191 -9.89 -20.57 7.25
CA ARG A 191 -11.18 -20.99 7.77
C ARG A 191 -11.04 -22.39 8.34
N VAL A 192 -11.29 -22.51 9.65
CA VAL A 192 -10.96 -23.71 10.42
C VAL A 192 -12.13 -24.24 11.22
N VAL A 193 -12.07 -25.53 11.53
CA VAL A 193 -12.90 -26.16 12.53
C VAL A 193 -12.07 -26.32 13.80
N VAL A 194 -12.61 -25.87 14.93
CA VAL A 194 -11.92 -25.83 16.21
C VAL A 194 -12.53 -26.87 17.16
N LYS A 195 -11.69 -27.64 17.84
CA LYS A 195 -12.14 -28.54 18.87
C LYS A 195 -12.62 -27.75 20.09
N GLN A 196 -13.73 -28.14 20.67
CA GLN A 196 -14.29 -27.55 21.87
C GLN A 196 -14.51 -28.63 22.92
N TRP A 197 -13.89 -28.44 24.06
CA TRP A 197 -14.11 -29.32 25.19
C TRP A 197 -15.40 -28.91 25.93
N ASN A 198 -16.31 -29.87 26.11
CA ASN A 198 -17.63 -29.64 26.73
C ASN A 198 -17.69 -30.28 28.14
N GLY A 199 -16.60 -30.21 28.92
CA GLY A 199 -16.54 -30.46 30.36
C GLY A 199 -17.16 -31.76 30.85
#